data_09399dd3213e7d21a7e30fd0222997b4
#
_entry.id   09399dd3213e7d21a7e30fd0222997b4
#
_cell.length_a   1.000
_cell.length_b   1.000
_cell.length_c   1.000
_cell.angle_alpha   90.00
_cell.angle_beta   90.00
_cell.angle_gamma   90.00
#
_symmetry.space_group_name_H-M   'P 1'
#
loop_
_entity.id
_entity.type
_entity.pdbx_description
1 polymer ?
#
loop_
_entity_poly.entity_id
_entity_poly.type
_entity_poly.pdbx_seq_one_letter_code
_entity_poly.pdbx_strand_id
1 'polypeptide(L)'
;MIKIFKSEWLKQRKNTSKKFLIIAPGLSILIAVLLVGPSILESFSIYWWEAVFLYTLIGLLFLYDYKAEEAAGNFQNIYFRNDSIKIYIVKILLKLKDLLISNVWFLAILLFTSNFLYGDLISLNIIGDLICLVLISITSIWVLP
;
A
#
# COMPACT_ATOMS: atom_id res chain seq x y z
N MET A 1 2.76 8.85 -22.91
CA MET A 1 2.75 8.24 -21.57
C MET A 1 3.28 9.16 -20.48
N ILE A 2 4.47 9.76 -20.61
CA ILE A 2 5.08 10.61 -19.57
C ILE A 2 4.19 11.79 -19.13
N LYS A 3 3.54 12.48 -20.08
CA LYS A 3 2.63 13.59 -19.76
C LYS A 3 1.40 13.13 -18.96
N ILE A 4 0.84 11.96 -19.29
CA ILE A 4 -0.30 11.35 -18.58
C ILE A 4 0.13 10.96 -17.16
N PHE A 5 1.28 10.32 -17.02
CA PHE A 5 1.84 9.93 -15.73
C PHE A 5 2.04 11.15 -14.81
N LYS A 6 2.63 12.24 -15.32
CA LYS A 6 2.86 13.47 -14.56
C LYS A 6 1.55 14.11 -14.12
N SER A 7 0.53 14.13 -14.99
CA SER A 7 -0.82 14.65 -14.69
C SER A 7 -1.48 13.84 -13.57
N GLU A 8 -1.53 12.51 -13.69
CA GLU A 8 -2.14 11.63 -12.68
C GLU A 8 -1.36 11.66 -11.35
N TRP A 9 -0.04 11.70 -11.39
CA TRP A 9 0.78 11.84 -10.19
C TRP A 9 0.52 13.15 -9.43
N LEU A 10 0.32 14.27 -10.13
CA LEU A 10 -0.01 15.57 -9.53
C LEU A 10 -1.40 15.55 -8.88
N LYS A 11 -2.39 14.87 -9.47
CA LYS A 11 -3.71 14.68 -8.85
C LYS A 11 -3.59 13.92 -7.54
N GLN A 12 -2.81 12.83 -7.52
CA GLN A 12 -2.62 12.01 -6.33
C GLN A 12 -1.80 12.70 -5.23
N ARG A 13 -0.95 13.68 -5.56
CA ARG A 13 -0.11 14.36 -4.56
C ARG A 13 -0.92 15.09 -3.48
N LYS A 14 -2.12 15.57 -3.81
CA LYS A 14 -3.02 16.28 -2.88
C LYS A 14 -3.94 15.33 -2.09
N ASN A 15 -3.86 14.04 -2.31
CA ASN A 15 -4.82 13.08 -1.77
C ASN A 15 -4.50 12.71 -0.31
N THR A 16 -5.52 12.74 0.54
CA THR A 16 -5.44 12.36 1.96
C THR A 16 -5.10 10.87 2.16
N SER A 17 -5.31 10.02 1.13
CA SER A 17 -4.97 8.59 1.16
C SER A 17 -3.49 8.32 1.48
N LYS A 18 -2.60 9.26 1.17
CA LYS A 18 -1.16 9.13 1.51
C LYS A 18 -0.88 9.07 3.00
N LYS A 19 -1.73 9.67 3.83
CA LYS A 19 -1.61 9.57 5.29
C LYS A 19 -1.85 8.14 5.75
N PHE A 20 -2.79 7.43 5.13
CA PHE A 20 -3.06 6.02 5.43
C PHE A 20 -1.91 5.09 5.08
N LEU A 21 -1.15 5.38 4.01
CA LEU A 21 0.05 4.61 3.65
C LEU A 21 1.11 4.57 4.75
N ILE A 22 1.17 5.62 5.56
CA ILE A 22 2.14 5.74 6.65
C ILE A 22 1.54 5.24 7.97
N ILE A 23 0.26 5.51 8.22
CA ILE A 23 -0.41 5.18 9.49
C ILE A 23 -0.73 3.69 9.58
N ALA A 24 -1.20 3.07 8.50
CA ALA A 24 -1.63 1.67 8.51
C ALA A 24 -0.51 0.69 8.92
N PRO A 25 0.73 0.78 8.42
CA PRO A 25 1.84 -0.04 8.90
C PRO A 25 2.10 0.11 10.40
N GLY A 26 2.09 1.36 10.88
CA GLY A 26 2.28 1.64 12.31
C GLY A 26 1.20 1.03 13.19
N LEU A 27 -0.07 1.11 12.76
CA LEU A 27 -1.19 0.50 13.49
C LEU A 27 -1.10 -1.02 13.53
N SER A 28 -0.74 -1.67 12.43
CA SER A 28 -0.62 -3.13 12.39
C SER A 28 0.43 -3.65 13.36
N ILE A 29 1.59 -3.00 13.42
CA ILE A 29 2.67 -3.35 14.34
C ILE A 29 2.29 -3.03 15.80
N LEU A 30 1.64 -1.89 16.04
CA LEU A 30 1.16 -1.54 17.37
C LEU A 30 0.17 -2.58 17.91
N ILE A 31 -0.76 -3.04 17.09
CA ILE A 31 -1.69 -4.13 17.46
C ILE A 31 -0.92 -5.42 17.77
N ALA A 32 0.06 -5.76 16.94
CA ALA A 32 0.88 -6.94 17.16
C ALA A 32 1.65 -6.86 18.48
N VAL A 33 2.28 -5.74 18.79
CA VAL A 33 3.01 -5.52 20.06
C VAL A 33 2.09 -5.64 21.26
N LEU A 34 0.85 -5.14 21.18
CA LEU A 34 -0.12 -5.19 22.28
C LEU A 34 -0.70 -6.59 22.51
N LEU A 35 -0.83 -7.42 21.47
CA LEU A 35 -1.52 -8.71 21.57
C LEU A 35 -0.56 -9.89 21.75
N VAL A 36 0.69 -9.76 21.33
CA VAL A 36 1.60 -10.90 21.18
C VAL A 36 2.96 -10.61 21.83
N GLY A 37 3.55 -11.63 22.41
CA GLY A 37 4.91 -11.56 22.96
C GLY A 37 5.99 -11.57 21.87
N PRO A 38 7.27 -11.38 22.26
CA PRO A 38 8.39 -11.22 21.33
C PRO A 38 8.59 -12.39 20.36
N SER A 39 8.34 -13.61 20.81
CA SER A 39 8.61 -14.84 20.04
C SER A 39 7.73 -14.99 18.76
N ILE A 40 6.59 -14.31 18.70
CA ILE A 40 5.62 -14.46 17.61
C ILE A 40 5.35 -13.11 16.92
N LEU A 41 5.98 -12.04 17.37
CA LEU A 41 5.73 -10.68 16.91
C LEU A 41 5.86 -10.55 15.39
N GLU A 42 6.92 -11.12 14.81
CA GLU A 42 7.21 -11.04 13.37
C GLU A 42 6.09 -11.69 12.54
N SER A 43 5.85 -12.98 12.76
CA SER A 43 4.84 -13.73 12.01
C SER A 43 3.44 -13.14 12.18
N PHE A 44 3.11 -12.70 13.39
CA PHE A 44 1.81 -12.10 13.67
C PHE A 44 1.63 -10.72 13.01
N SER A 45 2.66 -9.89 13.01
CA SER A 45 2.64 -8.58 12.36
C SER A 45 2.47 -8.71 10.85
N ILE A 46 3.22 -9.65 10.22
CA ILE A 46 3.13 -9.91 8.79
C ILE A 46 1.74 -10.42 8.43
N TYR A 47 1.22 -11.38 9.20
CA TYR A 47 -0.12 -11.94 8.97
C TYR A 47 -1.21 -10.85 9.04
N TRP A 48 -1.20 -9.99 10.06
CA TRP A 48 -2.15 -8.89 10.19
C TRP A 48 -2.02 -7.86 9.07
N TRP A 49 -0.78 -7.57 8.70
CA TRP A 49 -0.52 -6.66 7.60
C TRP A 49 -1.11 -7.18 6.29
N GLU A 50 -0.85 -8.43 5.94
CA GLU A 50 -1.32 -9.04 4.71
C GLU A 50 -2.84 -9.26 4.71
N ALA A 51 -3.39 -9.86 5.77
CA ALA A 51 -4.78 -10.30 5.79
C ALA A 51 -5.78 -9.14 5.94
N VAL A 52 -5.43 -8.08 6.66
CA VAL A 52 -6.36 -7.02 7.02
C VAL A 52 -5.96 -5.68 6.41
N PHE A 53 -4.76 -5.20 6.73
CA PHE A 53 -4.38 -3.83 6.41
C PHE A 53 -4.08 -3.62 4.93
N LEU A 54 -3.44 -4.57 4.27
CA LEU A 54 -3.10 -4.46 2.85
C LEU A 54 -4.37 -4.39 1.98
N TYR A 55 -5.33 -5.30 2.19
CA TYR A 55 -6.60 -5.29 1.44
C TYR A 55 -7.41 -4.03 1.71
N THR A 56 -7.49 -3.61 2.97
CA THR A 56 -8.18 -2.37 3.34
C THR A 56 -7.53 -1.16 2.68
N LEU A 57 -6.21 -1.10 2.67
CA LEU A 57 -5.46 -0.04 2.01
C LEU A 57 -5.71 0.01 0.51
N ILE A 58 -5.69 -1.15 -0.17
CA ILE A 58 -5.99 -1.25 -1.59
C ILE A 58 -7.42 -0.75 -1.87
N GLY A 59 -8.41 -1.23 -1.11
CA GLY A 59 -9.80 -0.77 -1.24
C GLY A 59 -9.93 0.74 -1.07
N LEU A 60 -9.26 1.33 -0.09
CA LEU A 60 -9.25 2.78 0.12
C LEU A 60 -8.58 3.53 -1.04
N LEU A 61 -7.47 3.05 -1.58
CA LEU A 61 -6.81 3.67 -2.73
C LEU A 61 -7.71 3.69 -3.97
N PHE A 62 -8.46 2.61 -4.21
CA PHE A 62 -9.44 2.57 -5.31
C PHE A 62 -10.63 3.50 -5.07
N LEU A 63 -11.18 3.49 -3.85
CA LEU A 63 -12.31 4.35 -3.47
C LEU A 63 -11.96 5.84 -3.62
N TYR A 64 -10.79 6.26 -3.18
CA TYR A 64 -10.34 7.64 -3.31
C TYR A 64 -10.12 8.04 -4.75
N ASP A 65 -9.59 7.15 -5.58
CA ASP A 65 -9.41 7.39 -7.00
C ASP A 65 -10.77 7.55 -7.71
N TYR A 66 -11.72 6.67 -7.38
CA TYR A 66 -13.10 6.75 -7.87
C TYR A 66 -13.75 8.10 -7.52
N LYS A 67 -13.72 8.49 -6.25
CA LYS A 67 -14.27 9.78 -5.79
C LYS A 67 -13.58 10.98 -6.44
N ALA A 68 -12.29 10.91 -6.68
CA ALA A 68 -11.54 11.97 -7.35
C ALA A 68 -11.97 12.15 -8.82
N GLU A 69 -12.24 11.05 -9.53
CA GLU A 69 -12.73 11.10 -10.92
C GLU A 69 -14.20 11.54 -10.99
N GLU A 70 -15.04 11.10 -10.06
CA GLU A 70 -16.43 11.54 -9.94
C GLU A 70 -16.49 13.07 -9.74
N ALA A 71 -15.69 13.60 -8.83
CA ALA A 71 -15.60 15.04 -8.57
C ALA A 71 -15.01 15.84 -9.74
N ALA A 72 -14.16 15.22 -10.56
CA ALA A 72 -13.52 15.89 -11.71
C ALA A 72 -14.38 15.96 -12.97
N GLY A 73 -15.62 15.50 -12.95
CA GLY A 73 -16.55 15.59 -14.09
C GLY A 73 -17.17 14.25 -14.48
N ASN A 74 -17.49 13.42 -13.50
CA ASN A 74 -18.28 12.20 -13.69
C ASN A 74 -17.71 11.27 -14.75
N PHE A 75 -16.39 11.03 -14.73
CA PHE A 75 -15.67 10.15 -15.68
C PHE A 75 -15.67 10.63 -17.15
N GLN A 76 -16.28 11.76 -17.49
CA GLN A 76 -16.35 12.25 -18.86
C GLN A 76 -14.95 12.40 -19.48
N ASN A 77 -13.97 12.85 -18.70
CA ASN A 77 -12.59 13.01 -19.14
C ASN A 77 -11.90 11.69 -19.54
N ILE A 78 -12.40 10.56 -19.05
CA ILE A 78 -11.88 9.21 -19.37
C ILE A 78 -12.61 8.65 -20.60
N TYR A 79 -13.95 8.79 -20.65
CA TYR A 79 -14.77 8.23 -21.72
C TYR A 79 -14.51 8.89 -23.08
N PHE A 80 -14.30 10.21 -23.13
CA PHE A 80 -14.08 10.93 -24.38
C PHE A 80 -12.62 10.97 -24.84
N ARG A 81 -11.70 10.34 -24.11
CA ARG A 81 -10.29 10.36 -24.45
C ARG A 81 -9.89 9.05 -25.13
N ASN A 82 -9.33 9.15 -26.34
CA ASN A 82 -8.82 8.02 -27.11
C ASN A 82 -7.72 7.19 -26.40
N ASP A 83 -7.25 7.66 -25.24
CA ASP A 83 -6.14 7.08 -24.46
C ASP A 83 -6.60 6.44 -23.14
N SER A 84 -7.87 6.03 -23.00
CA SER A 84 -8.45 5.50 -21.76
C SER A 84 -7.65 4.32 -21.15
N ILE A 85 -7.20 3.39 -21.98
CA ILE A 85 -6.39 2.24 -21.55
C ILE A 85 -5.04 2.69 -20.97
N LYS A 86 -4.38 3.68 -21.57
CA LYS A 86 -3.10 4.19 -21.09
C LYS A 86 -3.27 4.89 -19.72
N ILE A 87 -4.38 5.59 -19.53
CA ILE A 87 -4.70 6.24 -18.24
C ILE A 87 -4.90 5.17 -17.16
N TYR A 88 -5.65 4.11 -17.47
CA TYR A 88 -5.89 3.01 -16.54
C TYR A 88 -4.59 2.31 -16.11
N ILE A 89 -3.72 1.99 -17.05
CA ILE A 89 -2.40 1.38 -16.77
C ILE A 89 -1.56 2.30 -15.86
N VAL A 90 -1.53 3.60 -16.16
CA VAL A 90 -0.78 4.57 -15.34
C VAL A 90 -1.34 4.64 -13.92
N LYS A 91 -2.65 4.58 -13.73
CA LYS A 91 -3.28 4.57 -12.41
C LYS A 91 -2.91 3.32 -11.61
N ILE A 92 -2.94 2.14 -12.23
CA ILE A 92 -2.52 0.88 -11.59
C ILE A 92 -1.05 0.97 -11.17
N LEU A 93 -0.16 1.43 -12.05
CA LEU A 93 1.26 1.59 -11.73
C LEU A 93 1.51 2.55 -10.57
N LEU A 94 0.74 3.64 -10.48
CA LEU A 94 0.84 4.58 -9.36
C LEU A 94 0.37 3.95 -8.04
N LYS A 95 -0.70 3.17 -8.06
CA LYS A 95 -1.19 2.44 -6.87
C LYS A 95 -0.19 1.37 -6.44
N LEU A 96 0.36 0.61 -7.38
CA LEU A 96 1.40 -0.38 -7.11
C LEU A 96 2.63 0.26 -6.45
N LYS A 97 3.09 1.40 -6.97
CA LYS A 97 4.19 2.16 -6.36
C LYS A 97 3.87 2.56 -4.92
N ASP A 98 2.67 3.07 -4.65
CA ASP A 98 2.27 3.50 -3.31
C ASP A 98 2.20 2.31 -2.33
N LEU A 99 1.72 1.14 -2.79
CA LEU A 99 1.74 -0.10 -2.00
C LEU A 99 3.16 -0.58 -1.70
N LEU A 100 4.06 -0.54 -2.68
CA LEU A 100 5.46 -0.90 -2.46
C LEU A 100 6.12 0.00 -1.41
N ILE A 101 5.88 1.29 -1.46
CA ILE A 101 6.37 2.23 -0.44
C ILE A 101 5.81 1.86 0.94
N SER A 102 4.52 1.52 1.05
CA SER A 102 3.90 1.12 2.31
C SER A 102 4.49 -0.18 2.87
N ASN A 103 4.76 -1.18 2.01
CA ASN A 103 5.40 -2.44 2.41
C ASN A 103 6.82 -2.22 2.93
N VAL A 104 7.62 -1.40 2.24
CA VAL A 104 8.98 -1.05 2.69
C VAL A 104 8.91 -0.32 4.03
N TRP A 105 7.95 0.58 4.20
CA TRP A 105 7.74 1.31 5.45
C TRP A 105 7.32 0.37 6.59
N PHE A 106 6.43 -0.59 6.32
CA PHE A 106 6.03 -1.63 7.28
C PHE A 106 7.25 -2.41 7.78
N LEU A 107 8.09 -2.92 6.87
CA LEU A 107 9.30 -3.66 7.25
C LEU A 107 10.28 -2.81 8.05
N ALA A 108 10.46 -1.54 7.67
CA ALA A 108 11.34 -0.64 8.41
C ALA A 108 10.87 -0.41 9.86
N ILE A 109 9.56 -0.21 10.07
CA ILE A 109 9.00 -0.06 11.41
C ILE A 109 9.09 -1.37 12.19
N LEU A 110 8.82 -2.52 11.56
CA LEU A 110 8.91 -3.83 12.19
C LEU A 110 10.33 -4.10 12.70
N LEU A 111 11.35 -3.84 11.88
CA LEU A 111 12.76 -3.96 12.25
C LEU A 111 13.12 -3.03 13.41
N PHE A 112 12.69 -1.78 13.34
CA PHE A 112 12.95 -0.81 14.40
C PHE A 112 12.31 -1.23 15.72
N THR A 113 11.05 -1.66 15.68
CA THR A 113 10.30 -2.09 16.86
C THR A 113 10.91 -3.33 17.49
N SER A 114 11.29 -4.31 16.68
CA SER A 114 11.93 -5.53 17.14
C SER A 114 13.26 -5.27 17.85
N ASN A 115 14.13 -4.49 17.21
CA ASN A 115 15.42 -4.14 17.82
C ASN A 115 15.27 -3.30 19.10
N PHE A 116 14.32 -2.37 19.12
CA PHE A 116 14.13 -1.46 20.24
C PHE A 116 13.51 -2.13 21.47
N LEU A 117 12.50 -3.00 21.27
CA LEU A 117 11.77 -3.60 22.38
C LEU A 117 12.41 -4.89 22.89
N TYR A 118 13.04 -5.65 22.04
CA TYR A 118 13.47 -7.02 22.40
C TYR A 118 14.97 -7.25 22.31
N GLY A 119 15.72 -6.31 21.72
CA GLY A 119 17.21 -6.39 21.67
C GLY A 119 17.78 -7.52 20.82
N ASP A 120 16.93 -8.39 20.31
CA ASP A 120 17.34 -9.49 19.45
C ASP A 120 17.21 -9.06 17.98
N LEU A 121 18.28 -9.24 17.24
CA LEU A 121 18.23 -9.24 15.79
C LEU A 121 17.33 -10.42 15.37
N ILE A 122 16.05 -10.15 15.20
CA ILE A 122 15.20 -11.08 14.49
C ILE A 122 15.93 -11.35 13.18
N SER A 123 16.25 -12.62 12.94
CA SER A 123 16.84 -13.08 11.68
C SER A 123 15.75 -13.02 10.60
N LEU A 124 15.27 -11.81 10.34
CA LEU A 124 14.32 -11.53 9.27
C LEU A 124 14.99 -12.00 7.98
N ASN A 125 14.40 -12.97 7.34
CA ASN A 125 14.67 -13.21 5.94
C ASN A 125 14.04 -12.06 5.14
N ILE A 126 14.52 -10.84 5.41
CA ILE A 126 13.98 -9.55 4.94
C ILE A 126 13.71 -9.59 3.44
N ILE A 127 14.58 -10.26 2.69
CA ILE A 127 14.45 -10.38 1.24
C ILE A 127 13.26 -11.29 0.89
N GLY A 128 13.10 -12.40 1.61
CA GLY A 128 11.99 -13.33 1.40
C GLY A 128 10.64 -12.68 1.72
N ASP A 129 10.54 -12.01 2.87
CA ASP A 129 9.32 -11.33 3.31
C ASP A 129 8.95 -10.18 2.37
N LEU A 130 9.93 -9.41 1.91
CA LEU A 130 9.71 -8.33 0.95
C LEU A 130 9.20 -8.89 -0.39
N ILE A 131 9.76 -9.99 -0.88
CA ILE A 131 9.29 -10.63 -2.11
C ILE A 131 7.85 -11.12 -1.95
N CYS A 132 7.51 -11.78 -0.84
CA CYS A 132 6.15 -12.21 -0.53
C CYS A 132 5.18 -11.03 -0.52
N LEU A 133 5.48 -9.96 0.20
CA LEU A 133 4.62 -8.77 0.28
C LEU A 133 4.43 -8.10 -1.10
N VAL A 134 5.46 -8.07 -1.92
CA VAL A 134 5.36 -7.54 -3.29
C VAL A 134 4.46 -8.43 -4.15
N LEU A 135 4.61 -9.74 -4.10
CA LEU A 135 3.77 -10.68 -4.86
C LEU A 135 2.30 -10.58 -4.44
N ILE A 136 2.02 -10.52 -3.14
CA ILE A 136 0.66 -10.35 -2.61
C ILE A 136 0.08 -9.00 -3.06
N SER A 137 0.86 -7.93 -3.04
CA SER A 137 0.41 -6.61 -3.51
C SER A 137 0.05 -6.63 -5.00
N ILE A 138 0.83 -7.32 -5.84
CA ILE A 138 0.56 -7.44 -7.27
C ILE A 138 -0.71 -8.26 -7.50
N THR A 139 -0.84 -9.42 -6.87
CA THR A 139 -2.01 -10.29 -7.03
C THR A 139 -3.29 -9.62 -6.55
N SER A 140 -3.23 -8.90 -5.42
CA SER A 140 -4.38 -8.20 -4.84
C SER A 140 -4.92 -7.08 -5.75
N ILE A 141 -4.06 -6.37 -6.48
CA ILE A 141 -4.49 -5.35 -7.45
C ILE A 141 -5.28 -5.95 -8.62
N TRP A 142 -4.98 -7.21 -9.01
CA TRP A 142 -5.68 -7.88 -10.09
C TRP A 142 -7.04 -8.46 -9.67
N VAL A 143 -7.24 -8.70 -8.39
CA VAL A 143 -8.49 -9.28 -7.83
C VAL A 143 -9.55 -8.22 -7.56
N LEU A 144 -9.14 -6.96 -7.35
CA LEU A 144 -10.07 -5.84 -7.14
C LEU A 144 -10.24 -5.07 -8.46
N PRO A 145 -11.36 -5.27 -9.18
CA PRO A 145 -11.64 -4.58 -10.43
C PRO A 145 -11.90 -3.09 -10.27
#